data_a52a4f2bd596c934bf0b314ddf9ef931
#
_entry.id   a52a4f2bd596c934bf0b314ddf9ef931
#
_cell.length_a   1.000
_cell.length_b   1.000
_cell.length_c   1.000
_cell.angle_alpha   90.00
_cell.angle_beta   90.00
_cell.angle_gamma   90.00
#
_symmetry.space_group_name_H-M   'P 1'
#
loop_
_entity.id
_entity.type
_entity.pdbx_description
1 polymer ?
#
loop_
_entity_poly.entity_id
_entity_poly.type
_entity_poly.pdbx_seq_one_letter_code
_entity_poly.pdbx_strand_id
1 'polypeptide(L)'
;MRVHEDRVAVAVPATTANLGPGFDSMGMALDLWDEVEVHATTRATSVVVEGEGADDVEKGDDNLIVRALRLALDRVGAPQVGIRMHCTNRIPHSRGLGSSASAIVAGVVAARALVGDPTVLTPDEVLDIGTEMEGHPDNVAPAVLGGATVAWMGLEGTVKRARAVRLDPPDIIRPVAFIPDFELKTSAARAALPSSVPHADACFNVSRTALLTALLSGASSDAGEGPLHGLLMDATEDRLHQDARRPAMEPSLALVDWLRGAGMAAVVSGAGPTVLSLEDVDPQIREDARKAGWRVLPLPVAATGARITQGRLAE
;
A
#
# COMPACT_ATOMS: atom_id res chain seq x y z
N MET A 1 25.93 -12.64 10.59
CA MET A 1 26.01 -11.29 9.98
C MET A 1 26.38 -10.27 11.05
N ARG A 2 26.82 -9.04 10.71
CA ARG A 2 27.12 -7.97 11.68
C ARG A 2 26.24 -6.76 11.37
N VAL A 3 25.93 -5.97 12.40
CA VAL A 3 25.38 -4.61 12.25
C VAL A 3 26.57 -3.69 11.99
N HIS A 4 26.59 -2.98 10.88
CA HIS A 4 27.68 -2.10 10.45
C HIS A 4 27.36 -0.62 10.67
N GLU A 5 26.08 -0.26 10.66
CA GLU A 5 25.61 1.10 10.89
C GLU A 5 24.94 1.20 12.25
N ASP A 6 25.19 2.27 12.98
CA ASP A 6 24.55 2.56 14.27
C ASP A 6 23.37 3.54 14.12
N ARG A 7 23.29 4.24 12.99
CA ARG A 7 22.21 5.18 12.68
C ARG A 7 21.83 5.13 11.22
N VAL A 8 20.53 4.90 10.98
CA VAL A 8 19.95 4.85 9.63
C VAL A 8 18.61 5.58 9.60
N ALA A 9 18.20 6.01 8.41
CA ALA A 9 16.87 6.54 8.18
C ALA A 9 16.28 5.94 6.89
N VAL A 10 14.98 5.72 6.91
CA VAL A 10 14.23 5.17 5.78
C VAL A 10 12.95 5.98 5.55
N ALA A 11 12.51 6.07 4.30
CA ALA A 11 11.22 6.62 3.92
C ALA A 11 10.42 5.56 3.16
N VAL A 12 9.13 5.41 3.47
CA VAL A 12 8.25 4.42 2.85
C VAL A 12 6.96 5.09 2.41
N PRO A 13 6.48 4.85 1.16
CA PRO A 13 5.28 5.48 0.66
C PRO A 13 4.01 4.81 1.19
N ALA A 14 2.91 5.56 1.21
CA ALA A 14 1.57 5.02 1.30
C ALA A 14 1.27 4.13 0.11
N THR A 15 0.31 3.23 0.28
CA THR A 15 -0.12 2.34 -0.80
C THR A 15 -1.64 2.24 -0.86
N THR A 16 -2.14 1.94 -2.04
CA THR A 16 -3.51 1.49 -2.27
C THR A 16 -3.48 0.11 -2.89
N ALA A 17 -4.43 -0.74 -2.55
CA ALA A 17 -4.52 -2.10 -3.05
C ALA A 17 -5.87 -2.36 -3.72
N ASN A 18 -5.98 -3.48 -4.41
CA ASN A 18 -7.14 -3.96 -5.15
C ASN A 18 -7.46 -3.14 -6.42
N LEU A 19 -7.43 -1.84 -6.39
CA LEU A 19 -7.69 -0.93 -7.52
C LEU A 19 -9.01 -1.25 -8.26
N GLY A 20 -10.06 -1.64 -7.51
CA GLY A 20 -11.28 -2.20 -8.06
C GLY A 20 -11.18 -3.71 -8.27
N PRO A 21 -11.07 -4.23 -9.51
CA PRO A 21 -11.20 -5.67 -9.78
C PRO A 21 -9.97 -6.51 -9.43
N GLY A 22 -8.82 -5.89 -9.15
CA GLY A 22 -7.54 -6.58 -8.89
C GLY A 22 -7.37 -7.08 -7.46
N PHE A 23 -8.42 -7.62 -6.87
CA PHE A 23 -8.49 -8.08 -5.49
C PHE A 23 -7.31 -8.97 -5.09
N ASP A 24 -6.66 -8.64 -3.96
CA ASP A 24 -5.49 -9.33 -3.38
C ASP A 24 -4.28 -9.49 -4.34
N SER A 25 -4.25 -8.76 -5.47
CA SER A 25 -3.18 -8.89 -6.47
C SER A 25 -2.65 -7.58 -7.01
N MET A 26 -3.44 -6.52 -7.07
CA MET A 26 -2.98 -5.24 -7.61
C MET A 26 -2.78 -4.21 -6.50
N GLY A 27 -1.74 -3.40 -6.64
CA GLY A 27 -1.48 -2.29 -5.74
C GLY A 27 -0.77 -1.13 -6.44
N MET A 28 -0.71 0.01 -5.76
CA MET A 28 -0.05 1.21 -6.26
C MET A 28 0.54 2.01 -5.11
N ALA A 29 1.75 2.52 -5.28
CA ALA A 29 2.38 3.43 -4.33
C ALA A 29 1.88 4.86 -4.55
N LEU A 30 1.64 5.57 -3.46
CA LEU A 30 1.12 6.93 -3.45
C LEU A 30 2.13 7.88 -2.80
N ASP A 31 2.27 9.09 -3.33
CA ASP A 31 3.26 10.07 -2.89
C ASP A 31 2.86 10.75 -1.55
N LEU A 32 2.76 9.92 -0.52
CA LEU A 32 2.60 10.29 0.89
C LEU A 32 3.50 9.38 1.70
N TRP A 33 4.44 9.93 2.47
CA TRP A 33 5.57 9.19 3.01
C TRP A 33 5.63 9.22 4.52
N ASP A 34 5.84 8.04 5.14
CA ASP A 34 6.30 7.93 6.51
C ASP A 34 7.83 7.88 6.54
N GLU A 35 8.42 8.50 7.54
CA GLU A 35 9.86 8.54 7.77
C GLU A 35 10.20 7.90 9.11
N VAL A 36 11.24 7.06 9.12
CA VAL A 36 11.66 6.31 10.31
C VAL A 36 13.18 6.45 10.47
N GLU A 37 13.59 7.04 11.59
CA GLU A 37 15.00 7.07 12.01
C GLU A 37 15.24 5.97 13.06
N VAL A 38 16.31 5.20 12.90
CA VAL A 38 16.68 4.09 13.80
C VAL A 38 18.10 4.26 14.28
N HIS A 39 18.29 4.20 15.61
CA HIS A 39 19.58 4.10 16.25
C HIS A 39 19.72 2.75 16.93
N ALA A 40 20.72 1.97 16.52
CA ALA A 40 21.16 0.77 17.25
C ALA A 40 21.81 1.18 18.57
N THR A 41 21.44 0.54 19.66
CA THR A 41 21.91 0.87 21.01
C THR A 41 22.08 -0.39 21.85
N THR A 42 22.81 -0.28 22.96
CA THR A 42 22.91 -1.32 23.99
C THR A 42 21.82 -1.19 25.08
N ARG A 43 20.95 -0.17 24.98
CA ARG A 43 19.84 0.05 25.92
C ARG A 43 18.57 -0.66 25.46
N ALA A 44 17.55 -0.64 26.31
CA ALA A 44 16.22 -1.12 25.95
C ALA A 44 15.61 -0.34 24.77
N THR A 45 14.72 -0.99 24.03
CA THR A 45 14.00 -0.38 22.91
C THR A 45 13.11 0.77 23.38
N SER A 46 13.11 1.84 22.63
CA SER A 46 12.22 3.00 22.82
C SER A 46 11.79 3.57 21.47
N VAL A 47 10.51 3.90 21.35
CA VAL A 47 9.91 4.43 20.13
C VAL A 47 9.23 5.76 20.45
N VAL A 48 9.52 6.77 19.65
CA VAL A 48 8.82 8.05 19.64
C VAL A 48 8.11 8.16 18.30
N VAL A 49 6.84 8.55 18.33
CA VAL A 49 6.01 8.70 17.12
C VAL A 49 5.40 10.10 17.11
N GLU A 50 5.52 10.78 15.99
CA GLU A 50 4.89 12.05 15.69
C GLU A 50 3.93 11.90 14.51
N GLY A 51 2.80 12.61 14.53
CA GLY A 51 1.79 12.58 13.46
C GLY A 51 0.73 11.51 13.64
N GLU A 52 0.36 10.82 12.58
CA GLU A 52 -0.73 9.84 12.55
C GLU A 52 -0.44 8.66 13.50
N GLY A 53 -1.41 8.30 14.36
CA GLY A 53 -1.31 7.19 15.30
C GLY A 53 -0.37 7.40 16.49
N ALA A 54 0.13 8.63 16.75
CA ALA A 54 1.10 8.90 17.79
C ALA A 54 0.65 8.46 19.20
N ASP A 55 -0.65 8.48 19.46
CA ASP A 55 -1.24 8.08 20.75
C ASP A 55 -1.66 6.60 20.79
N ASP A 56 -1.80 5.94 19.65
CA ASP A 56 -2.43 4.63 19.51
C ASP A 56 -1.43 3.49 19.30
N VAL A 57 -0.21 3.77 18.79
CA VAL A 57 0.76 2.72 18.47
C VAL A 57 1.63 2.37 19.67
N GLU A 58 2.05 1.10 19.74
CA GLU A 58 2.98 0.59 20.76
C GLU A 58 4.33 1.31 20.69
N LYS A 59 4.91 1.66 21.84
CA LYS A 59 6.15 2.46 21.97
C LYS A 59 7.38 1.65 22.45
N GLY A 60 7.34 0.34 22.30
CA GLY A 60 8.38 -0.61 22.73
C GLY A 60 8.63 -1.72 21.71
N ASP A 61 9.02 -2.88 22.20
CA ASP A 61 9.33 -4.06 21.39
C ASP A 61 8.13 -4.62 20.60
N ASP A 62 6.90 -4.34 21.05
CA ASP A 62 5.66 -4.74 20.36
C ASP A 62 5.29 -3.82 19.20
N ASN A 63 6.00 -2.70 19.00
CA ASN A 63 5.79 -1.83 17.85
C ASN A 63 6.00 -2.60 16.55
N LEU A 64 5.12 -2.40 15.56
CA LEU A 64 5.11 -3.18 14.32
C LEU A 64 6.41 -3.01 13.51
N ILE A 65 6.96 -1.80 13.44
CA ILE A 65 8.24 -1.52 12.76
C ILE A 65 9.38 -2.26 13.47
N VAL A 66 9.40 -2.23 14.82
CA VAL A 66 10.42 -2.92 15.61
C VAL A 66 10.34 -4.43 15.41
N ARG A 67 9.14 -5.00 15.41
CA ARG A 67 8.92 -6.44 15.15
C ARG A 67 9.41 -6.84 13.76
N ALA A 68 9.11 -6.05 12.74
CA ALA A 68 9.56 -6.30 11.37
C ALA A 68 11.10 -6.21 11.26
N LEU A 69 11.70 -5.20 11.88
CA LEU A 69 13.15 -5.04 11.93
C LEU A 69 13.82 -6.24 12.62
N ARG A 70 13.30 -6.70 13.76
CA ARG A 70 13.84 -7.87 14.47
C ARG A 70 13.71 -9.14 13.65
N LEU A 71 12.57 -9.38 13.03
CA LEU A 71 12.37 -10.54 12.14
C LEU A 71 13.39 -10.52 10.98
N ALA A 72 13.63 -9.37 10.39
CA ALA A 72 14.59 -9.23 9.30
C ALA A 72 16.03 -9.47 9.77
N LEU A 73 16.44 -8.97 10.95
CA LEU A 73 17.76 -9.26 11.52
C LEU A 73 17.93 -10.75 11.81
N ASP A 74 16.92 -11.42 12.36
CA ASP A 74 16.94 -12.86 12.60
C ASP A 74 17.05 -13.66 11.29
N ARG A 75 16.34 -13.24 10.25
CA ARG A 75 16.37 -13.91 8.94
C ARG A 75 17.78 -13.95 8.34
N VAL A 76 18.60 -12.93 8.58
CA VAL A 76 19.99 -12.86 8.07
C VAL A 76 21.03 -13.26 9.11
N GLY A 77 20.63 -13.74 10.29
CA GLY A 77 21.54 -14.12 11.37
C GLY A 77 22.36 -12.95 11.91
N ALA A 78 21.80 -11.73 11.90
CA ALA A 78 22.41 -10.56 12.51
C ALA A 78 22.04 -10.48 14.01
N PRO A 79 22.91 -9.89 14.86
CA PRO A 79 22.64 -9.78 16.29
C PRO A 79 21.45 -8.86 16.55
N GLN A 80 20.63 -9.24 17.52
CA GLN A 80 19.61 -8.37 18.04
C GLN A 80 20.22 -7.25 18.87
N VAL A 81 19.78 -6.02 18.62
CA VAL A 81 20.27 -4.81 19.31
C VAL A 81 19.10 -4.09 19.96
N GLY A 82 19.37 -3.26 20.96
CA GLY A 82 18.39 -2.28 21.42
C GLY A 82 18.15 -1.23 20.34
N ILE A 83 16.95 -0.68 20.27
CA ILE A 83 16.53 0.23 19.22
C ILE A 83 16.00 1.50 19.85
N ARG A 84 16.53 2.66 19.46
CA ARG A 84 15.88 3.93 19.65
C ARG A 84 15.37 4.40 18.30
N MET A 85 14.07 4.52 18.18
CA MET A 85 13.38 4.84 16.92
C MET A 85 12.57 6.12 17.06
N HIS A 86 12.61 6.93 16.01
CA HIS A 86 11.76 8.10 15.84
C HIS A 86 11.03 7.97 14.52
N CYS A 87 9.68 8.05 14.57
CA CYS A 87 8.80 7.93 13.43
C CYS A 87 8.08 9.26 13.20
N THR A 88 8.07 9.73 11.95
CA THR A 88 7.21 10.82 11.48
C THR A 88 6.16 10.23 10.55
N ASN A 89 4.97 9.97 11.09
CA ASN A 89 3.88 9.32 10.38
C ASN A 89 2.95 10.35 9.73
N ARG A 90 2.73 10.19 8.43
CA ARG A 90 1.79 11.01 7.64
C ARG A 90 0.68 10.17 7.02
N ILE A 91 0.85 8.84 6.99
CA ILE A 91 -0.10 7.89 6.39
C ILE A 91 -1.21 7.60 7.40
N PRO A 92 -2.48 7.95 7.12
CA PRO A 92 -3.60 7.69 8.01
C PRO A 92 -3.76 6.19 8.34
N HIS A 93 -3.85 5.88 9.63
CA HIS A 93 -3.98 4.52 10.11
C HIS A 93 -5.39 3.97 9.92
N SER A 94 -5.52 2.67 9.64
CA SER A 94 -6.81 1.96 9.51
C SER A 94 -7.78 2.59 8.50
N ARG A 95 -7.25 3.23 7.45
CA ARG A 95 -8.04 3.93 6.42
C ARG A 95 -7.79 3.44 4.99
N GLY A 96 -7.18 2.26 4.81
CA GLY A 96 -6.98 1.68 3.48
C GLY A 96 -5.87 2.33 2.66
N LEU A 97 -4.91 3.02 3.30
CA LEU A 97 -3.75 3.64 2.67
C LEU A 97 -2.43 2.89 2.96
N GLY A 98 -2.53 1.61 3.33
CA GLY A 98 -1.38 0.71 3.47
C GLY A 98 -0.45 1.00 4.64
N SER A 99 -0.87 1.72 5.69
CA SER A 99 -0.01 2.10 6.83
C SER A 99 0.64 0.89 7.53
N SER A 100 -0.03 -0.26 7.61
CA SER A 100 0.52 -1.51 8.16
C SER A 100 1.68 -2.03 7.29
N ALA A 101 1.45 -2.18 5.99
CA ALA A 101 2.46 -2.64 5.03
C ALA A 101 3.65 -1.68 4.99
N SER A 102 3.41 -0.35 5.00
CA SER A 102 4.46 0.67 5.06
C SER A 102 5.30 0.55 6.33
N ALA A 103 4.67 0.33 7.49
CA ALA A 103 5.37 0.12 8.76
C ALA A 103 6.25 -1.15 8.74
N ILE A 104 5.71 -2.26 8.22
CA ILE A 104 6.46 -3.52 8.08
C ILE A 104 7.66 -3.33 7.14
N VAL A 105 7.43 -2.74 5.96
CA VAL A 105 8.51 -2.48 4.99
C VAL A 105 9.56 -1.55 5.57
N ALA A 106 9.16 -0.50 6.31
CA ALA A 106 10.09 0.39 7.00
C ALA A 106 11.02 -0.38 7.96
N GLY A 107 10.48 -1.31 8.75
CA GLY A 107 11.25 -2.15 9.66
C GLY A 107 12.26 -3.05 8.94
N VAL A 108 11.83 -3.73 7.87
CA VAL A 108 12.71 -4.63 7.10
C VAL A 108 13.81 -3.84 6.38
N VAL A 109 13.47 -2.70 5.77
CA VAL A 109 14.45 -1.83 5.07
C VAL A 109 15.41 -1.17 6.07
N ALA A 110 14.94 -0.80 7.27
CA ALA A 110 15.82 -0.32 8.33
C ALA A 110 16.82 -1.40 8.79
N ALA A 111 16.40 -2.67 8.90
CA ALA A 111 17.30 -3.78 9.19
C ALA A 111 18.36 -3.94 8.08
N ARG A 112 17.96 -3.87 6.80
CA ARG A 112 18.88 -3.85 5.66
C ARG A 112 19.92 -2.73 5.77
N ALA A 113 19.46 -1.52 6.11
CA ALA A 113 20.32 -0.36 6.27
C ALA A 113 21.31 -0.55 7.43
N LEU A 114 20.86 -1.08 8.58
CA LEU A 114 21.73 -1.36 9.73
C LEU A 114 22.80 -2.42 9.43
N VAL A 115 22.45 -3.47 8.67
CA VAL A 115 23.39 -4.49 8.20
C VAL A 115 24.39 -3.91 7.20
N GLY A 116 23.97 -2.98 6.34
CA GLY A 116 24.83 -2.27 5.40
C GLY A 116 25.45 -3.14 4.31
N ASP A 117 24.91 -4.34 4.05
CA ASP A 117 25.32 -5.24 2.99
C ASP A 117 24.24 -5.29 1.89
N PRO A 118 24.55 -4.82 0.65
CA PRO A 118 23.55 -4.75 -0.42
C PRO A 118 23.11 -6.13 -0.93
N THR A 119 23.84 -7.21 -0.60
CA THR A 119 23.55 -8.57 -1.08
C THR A 119 22.52 -9.32 -0.24
N VAL A 120 22.13 -8.76 0.91
CA VAL A 120 21.12 -9.34 1.81
C VAL A 120 19.94 -8.41 1.96
N LEU A 121 18.79 -8.98 2.32
CA LEU A 121 17.50 -8.27 2.38
C LEU A 121 17.25 -7.52 1.05
N THR A 122 17.47 -8.23 -0.04
CA THR A 122 17.15 -7.75 -1.40
C THR A 122 15.69 -7.34 -1.51
N PRO A 123 15.27 -6.55 -2.50
CA PRO A 123 13.85 -6.20 -2.67
C PRO A 123 12.91 -7.41 -2.66
N ASP A 124 13.30 -8.54 -3.24
CA ASP A 124 12.53 -9.79 -3.22
C ASP A 124 12.41 -10.37 -1.80
N GLU A 125 13.48 -10.32 -1.01
CA GLU A 125 13.44 -10.77 0.39
C GLU A 125 12.65 -9.81 1.28
N VAL A 126 12.72 -8.51 1.03
CA VAL A 126 11.87 -7.50 1.71
C VAL A 126 10.40 -7.75 1.40
N LEU A 127 10.06 -8.01 0.14
CA LEU A 127 8.71 -8.36 -0.29
C LEU A 127 8.21 -9.64 0.41
N ASP A 128 9.04 -10.66 0.48
CA ASP A 128 8.70 -11.96 1.07
C ASP A 128 8.45 -11.84 2.59
N ILE A 129 9.38 -11.22 3.31
CA ILE A 129 9.25 -10.97 4.76
C ILE A 129 8.04 -10.07 5.05
N GLY A 130 7.86 -9.00 4.27
CA GLY A 130 6.73 -8.11 4.42
C GLY A 130 5.40 -8.83 4.21
N THR A 131 5.33 -9.68 3.19
CA THR A 131 4.12 -10.49 2.90
C THR A 131 3.85 -11.54 3.97
N GLU A 132 4.88 -12.17 4.54
CA GLU A 132 4.74 -13.10 5.67
C GLU A 132 4.07 -12.42 6.87
N MET A 133 4.41 -11.16 7.15
CA MET A 133 3.85 -10.40 8.27
C MET A 133 2.47 -9.81 7.98
N GLU A 134 2.24 -9.32 6.76
CA GLU A 134 0.97 -8.66 6.36
C GLU A 134 -0.11 -9.68 5.98
N GLY A 135 0.30 -10.84 5.46
CA GLY A 135 -0.59 -11.91 5.01
C GLY A 135 -0.94 -11.87 3.52
N HIS A 136 -0.68 -10.77 2.83
CA HIS A 136 -0.90 -10.60 1.38
C HIS A 136 0.06 -9.57 0.77
N PRO A 137 0.46 -9.74 -0.52
CA PRO A 137 1.52 -8.93 -1.13
C PRO A 137 1.08 -7.61 -1.72
N ASP A 138 -0.21 -7.35 -1.92
CA ASP A 138 -0.77 -6.28 -2.73
C ASP A 138 -0.47 -4.85 -2.23
N ASN A 139 -0.27 -4.66 -0.92
CA ASN A 139 0.23 -3.41 -0.34
C ASN A 139 1.75 -3.42 -0.15
N VAL A 140 2.33 -4.57 0.17
CA VAL A 140 3.79 -4.69 0.39
C VAL A 140 4.56 -4.46 -0.92
N ALA A 141 4.08 -5.02 -2.03
CA ALA A 141 4.76 -4.89 -3.32
C ALA A 141 4.93 -3.42 -3.76
N PRO A 142 3.89 -2.58 -3.79
CA PRO A 142 4.08 -1.17 -4.16
C PRO A 142 4.87 -0.39 -3.10
N ALA A 143 4.78 -0.73 -1.81
CA ALA A 143 5.62 -0.11 -0.78
C ALA A 143 7.12 -0.39 -1.02
N VAL A 144 7.48 -1.56 -1.53
CA VAL A 144 8.87 -1.94 -1.83
C VAL A 144 9.33 -1.41 -3.19
N LEU A 145 8.49 -1.49 -4.23
CA LEU A 145 8.91 -1.28 -5.63
C LEU A 145 8.54 0.10 -6.19
N GLY A 146 7.57 0.79 -5.59
CA GLY A 146 6.96 1.98 -6.19
C GLY A 146 6.09 1.65 -7.41
N GLY A 147 5.55 2.68 -8.06
CA GLY A 147 4.70 2.53 -9.22
C GLY A 147 3.38 1.81 -8.92
N ALA A 148 2.79 1.18 -9.92
CA ALA A 148 1.76 0.18 -9.72
C ALA A 148 2.38 -1.22 -9.75
N THR A 149 1.72 -2.21 -9.13
CA THR A 149 2.26 -3.57 -9.06
C THR A 149 1.16 -4.61 -9.28
N VAL A 150 1.57 -5.73 -9.87
CA VAL A 150 0.81 -6.99 -9.83
C VAL A 150 1.63 -7.96 -9.00
N ALA A 151 1.04 -8.47 -7.92
CA ALA A 151 1.72 -9.35 -6.97
C ALA A 151 0.96 -10.65 -6.78
N TRP A 152 1.69 -11.73 -6.50
CA TRP A 152 1.13 -13.06 -6.29
C TRP A 152 2.03 -13.93 -5.43
N MET A 153 1.49 -15.02 -4.92
CA MET A 153 2.27 -16.06 -4.25
C MET A 153 2.73 -17.11 -5.24
N GLY A 154 4.03 -17.17 -5.50
CA GLY A 154 4.68 -18.20 -6.32
C GLY A 154 5.18 -19.38 -5.49
N LEU A 155 5.63 -20.43 -6.15
CA LEU A 155 6.28 -21.59 -5.54
C LEU A 155 7.76 -21.63 -5.96
N GLU A 156 8.64 -21.74 -4.99
CA GLU A 156 10.06 -22.03 -5.19
C GLU A 156 10.38 -23.36 -4.51
N GLY A 157 10.39 -24.43 -5.31
CA GLY A 157 10.33 -25.79 -4.77
C GLY A 157 9.01 -26.03 -4.02
N THR A 158 9.08 -26.25 -2.71
CA THR A 158 7.91 -26.42 -1.83
C THR A 158 7.57 -25.17 -1.00
N VAL A 159 8.37 -24.11 -1.11
CA VAL A 159 8.22 -22.89 -0.33
C VAL A 159 7.39 -21.87 -1.11
N LYS A 160 6.39 -21.28 -0.45
CA LYS A 160 5.65 -20.15 -1.01
C LYS A 160 6.49 -18.89 -0.87
N ARG A 161 6.63 -18.14 -1.97
CA ARG A 161 7.32 -16.85 -2.01
C ARG A 161 6.43 -15.79 -2.64
N ALA A 162 6.46 -14.60 -2.08
CA ALA A 162 5.84 -13.47 -2.71
C ALA A 162 6.61 -13.06 -3.97
N ARG A 163 5.89 -12.72 -5.02
CA ARG A 163 6.43 -12.24 -6.30
C ARG A 163 5.63 -11.02 -6.74
N ALA A 164 6.30 -10.10 -7.41
CA ALA A 164 5.63 -8.93 -7.98
C ALA A 164 6.28 -8.51 -9.29
N VAL A 165 5.47 -7.89 -10.13
CA VAL A 165 5.91 -7.14 -11.32
C VAL A 165 5.49 -5.69 -11.10
N ARG A 166 6.45 -4.76 -11.29
CA ARG A 166 6.18 -3.33 -11.27
C ARG A 166 5.71 -2.86 -12.64
N LEU A 167 4.74 -1.98 -12.63
CA LEU A 167 4.21 -1.28 -13.79
C LEU A 167 4.50 0.21 -13.62
N ASP A 168 4.72 0.90 -14.74
CA ASP A 168 4.90 2.35 -14.79
C ASP A 168 3.64 3.02 -15.34
N PRO A 169 2.71 3.46 -14.48
CA PRO A 169 1.45 4.05 -14.92
C PRO A 169 1.68 5.31 -15.77
N PRO A 170 0.89 5.51 -16.83
CA PRO A 170 0.97 6.72 -17.66
C PRO A 170 0.53 7.96 -16.86
N ASP A 171 0.97 9.15 -17.30
CA ASP A 171 0.76 10.45 -16.62
C ASP A 171 -0.70 10.83 -16.37
N ILE A 172 -1.64 10.20 -17.06
CA ILE A 172 -3.08 10.40 -16.79
C ILE A 172 -3.52 9.80 -15.45
N ILE A 173 -2.79 8.83 -14.94
CA ILE A 173 -3.06 8.24 -13.62
C ILE A 173 -2.57 9.23 -12.57
N ARG A 174 -3.51 10.00 -12.03
CA ARG A 174 -3.30 11.04 -11.02
C ARG A 174 -4.26 10.85 -9.85
N PRO A 175 -3.99 9.90 -8.97
CA PRO A 175 -4.93 9.53 -7.93
C PRO A 175 -5.27 10.68 -6.99
N VAL A 176 -6.56 10.70 -6.61
CA VAL A 176 -7.08 11.59 -5.57
C VAL A 176 -7.75 10.74 -4.50
N ALA A 177 -7.26 10.82 -3.27
CA ALA A 177 -7.80 10.11 -2.13
C ALA A 177 -8.85 10.93 -1.39
N PHE A 178 -9.97 10.30 -1.04
CA PHE A 178 -11.03 10.82 -0.19
C PHE A 178 -11.04 10.01 1.09
N ILE A 179 -10.55 10.58 2.16
CA ILE A 179 -10.28 9.92 3.43
C ILE A 179 -11.35 10.34 4.43
N PRO A 180 -12.12 9.39 4.99
CA PRO A 180 -13.11 9.70 6.03
C PRO A 180 -12.46 9.78 7.40
N ASP A 181 -13.21 10.26 8.40
CA ASP A 181 -12.79 10.29 9.81
C ASP A 181 -12.98 8.96 10.54
N PHE A 182 -13.79 8.07 10.03
CA PHE A 182 -13.98 6.76 10.65
C PHE A 182 -12.94 5.76 10.17
N GLU A 183 -12.67 4.76 11.01
CA GLU A 183 -11.73 3.68 10.76
C GLU A 183 -12.44 2.38 10.41
N LEU A 184 -11.79 1.55 9.60
CA LEU A 184 -12.24 0.18 9.32
C LEU A 184 -11.04 -0.78 9.38
N LYS A 185 -11.14 -1.75 10.29
CA LYS A 185 -10.11 -2.81 10.38
C LYS A 185 -10.22 -3.74 9.17
N THR A 186 -9.09 -4.11 8.58
CA THR A 186 -9.02 -5.03 7.44
C THR A 186 -9.73 -6.36 7.72
N SER A 187 -9.65 -6.87 8.96
CA SER A 187 -10.34 -8.09 9.37
C SER A 187 -11.87 -7.97 9.27
N ALA A 188 -12.43 -6.83 9.64
CA ALA A 188 -13.87 -6.57 9.54
C ALA A 188 -14.31 -6.47 8.06
N ALA A 189 -13.52 -5.78 7.22
CA ALA A 189 -13.78 -5.70 5.79
C ALA A 189 -13.69 -7.07 5.09
N ARG A 190 -12.77 -7.96 5.52
CA ARG A 190 -12.66 -9.33 4.99
C ARG A 190 -13.80 -10.22 5.46
N ALA A 191 -14.28 -10.06 6.70
CA ALA A 191 -15.41 -10.84 7.23
C ALA A 191 -16.74 -10.58 6.50
N ALA A 192 -16.87 -9.45 5.80
CA ALA A 192 -18.04 -9.12 5.00
C ALA A 192 -18.07 -9.83 3.62
N LEU A 193 -16.97 -10.47 3.21
CA LEU A 193 -16.89 -11.11 1.90
C LEU A 193 -17.67 -12.42 1.84
N PRO A 194 -18.34 -12.72 0.72
CA PRO A 194 -19.01 -13.98 0.53
C PRO A 194 -18.01 -15.14 0.41
N SER A 195 -18.38 -16.35 0.85
CA SER A 195 -17.55 -17.55 0.73
C SER A 195 -17.45 -18.08 -0.70
N SER A 196 -18.31 -17.64 -1.60
CA SER A 196 -18.33 -17.99 -3.02
C SER A 196 -18.94 -16.87 -3.84
N VAL A 197 -18.56 -16.77 -5.10
CA VAL A 197 -19.08 -15.79 -6.06
C VAL A 197 -19.59 -16.50 -7.31
N PRO A 198 -20.59 -15.95 -8.03
CA PRO A 198 -21.03 -16.48 -9.32
C PRO A 198 -19.87 -16.52 -10.32
N HIS A 199 -19.79 -17.61 -11.12
CA HIS A 199 -18.75 -17.75 -12.15
C HIS A 199 -18.77 -16.55 -13.14
N ALA A 200 -19.93 -16.01 -13.46
CA ALA A 200 -20.06 -14.84 -14.34
C ALA A 200 -19.36 -13.60 -13.76
N ASP A 201 -19.46 -13.37 -12.44
CA ASP A 201 -18.80 -12.24 -11.77
C ASP A 201 -17.29 -12.45 -11.67
N ALA A 202 -16.85 -13.70 -11.46
CA ALA A 202 -15.41 -14.04 -11.52
C ALA A 202 -14.85 -13.76 -12.93
N CYS A 203 -15.51 -14.20 -13.99
CA CYS A 203 -15.13 -13.92 -15.39
C CYS A 203 -15.13 -12.41 -15.69
N PHE A 204 -16.10 -11.67 -15.16
CA PHE A 204 -16.16 -10.23 -15.28
C PHE A 204 -14.93 -9.57 -14.68
N ASN A 205 -14.60 -9.88 -13.42
CA ASN A 205 -13.42 -9.31 -12.75
C ASN A 205 -12.10 -9.68 -13.45
N VAL A 206 -11.96 -10.91 -13.95
CA VAL A 206 -10.77 -11.31 -14.74
C VAL A 206 -10.58 -10.38 -15.93
N SER A 207 -11.66 -10.08 -16.69
CA SER A 207 -11.58 -9.18 -17.84
C SER A 207 -11.22 -7.75 -17.46
N ARG A 208 -11.77 -7.25 -16.35
CA ARG A 208 -11.51 -5.88 -15.85
C ARG A 208 -10.09 -5.76 -15.31
N THR A 209 -9.61 -6.75 -14.56
CA THR A 209 -8.22 -6.80 -14.07
C THR A 209 -7.22 -6.82 -15.22
N ALA A 210 -7.47 -7.62 -16.27
CA ALA A 210 -6.62 -7.65 -17.45
C ALA A 210 -6.58 -6.29 -18.17
N LEU A 211 -7.75 -5.64 -18.35
CA LEU A 211 -7.85 -4.30 -18.94
C LEU A 211 -7.09 -3.28 -18.09
N LEU A 212 -7.30 -3.25 -16.77
CA LEU A 212 -6.62 -2.34 -15.87
C LEU A 212 -5.10 -2.53 -15.91
N THR A 213 -4.62 -3.78 -15.91
CA THR A 213 -3.19 -4.08 -16.02
C THR A 213 -2.60 -3.53 -17.33
N ALA A 214 -3.30 -3.72 -18.45
CA ALA A 214 -2.88 -3.16 -19.74
C ALA A 214 -2.79 -1.62 -19.72
N LEU A 215 -3.80 -0.95 -19.17
CA LEU A 215 -3.82 0.51 -19.06
C LEU A 215 -2.69 1.05 -18.15
N LEU A 216 -2.47 0.40 -16.99
CA LEU A 216 -1.37 0.77 -16.07
C LEU A 216 0.01 0.44 -16.62
N SER A 217 0.10 -0.39 -17.66
CA SER A 217 1.34 -0.66 -18.43
C SER A 217 1.54 0.29 -19.60
N GLY A 218 0.69 1.30 -19.77
CA GLY A 218 0.78 2.27 -20.85
C GLY A 218 0.21 1.79 -22.20
N ALA A 219 -0.56 0.70 -22.22
CA ALA A 219 -1.24 0.29 -23.43
C ALA A 219 -2.29 1.34 -23.85
N SER A 220 -2.25 1.74 -25.11
CA SER A 220 -3.27 2.58 -25.74
C SER A 220 -4.17 1.73 -26.62
N SER A 221 -5.43 2.10 -26.73
CA SER A 221 -6.36 1.45 -27.67
C SER A 221 -6.21 2.11 -29.04
N ASP A 222 -5.68 1.41 -30.03
CA ASP A 222 -5.73 1.81 -31.44
C ASP A 222 -7.12 1.59 -32.08
N ALA A 223 -8.03 0.98 -31.35
CA ALA A 223 -9.35 0.58 -31.81
C ALA A 223 -10.43 1.66 -31.60
N GLY A 224 -10.12 2.90 -31.95
CA GLY A 224 -11.09 4.00 -31.93
C GLY A 224 -10.84 4.99 -30.78
N GLU A 225 -11.15 6.23 -31.08
CA GLU A 225 -10.93 7.43 -30.27
C GLU A 225 -11.80 7.50 -28.99
N GLY A 226 -11.93 6.40 -28.24
CA GLY A 226 -12.46 6.47 -26.87
C GLY A 226 -11.39 7.08 -25.96
N PRO A 227 -11.66 8.14 -25.20
CA PRO A 227 -10.69 8.69 -24.28
C PRO A 227 -10.31 7.60 -23.25
N LEU A 228 -9.02 7.51 -22.89
CA LEU A 228 -8.48 6.59 -21.88
C LEU A 228 -9.31 6.60 -20.58
N HIS A 229 -9.93 7.73 -20.27
CA HIS A 229 -10.93 7.93 -19.24
C HIS A 229 -12.09 6.90 -19.29
N GLY A 230 -12.75 6.69 -20.43
CA GLY A 230 -13.82 5.70 -20.57
C GLY A 230 -13.34 4.28 -20.30
N LEU A 231 -12.12 3.94 -20.75
CA LEU A 231 -11.50 2.64 -20.48
C LEU A 231 -11.16 2.45 -18.99
N LEU A 232 -10.75 3.50 -18.27
CA LEU A 232 -10.51 3.44 -16.83
C LEU A 232 -11.81 3.22 -16.05
N MET A 233 -12.92 3.83 -16.47
CA MET A 233 -14.24 3.60 -15.89
C MET A 233 -14.63 2.12 -15.98
N ASP A 234 -14.46 1.51 -17.15
CA ASP A 234 -14.72 0.08 -17.35
C ASP A 234 -13.72 -0.78 -16.56
N ALA A 235 -12.43 -0.46 -16.64
CA ALA A 235 -11.37 -1.24 -16.03
C ALA A 235 -11.43 -1.30 -14.50
N THR A 236 -12.05 -0.31 -13.85
CA THR A 236 -12.18 -0.20 -12.39
C THR A 236 -13.48 -0.75 -11.83
N GLU A 237 -14.34 -1.37 -12.66
CA GLU A 237 -15.53 -2.05 -12.18
C GLU A 237 -15.18 -3.33 -11.43
N ASP A 238 -15.87 -3.55 -10.30
CA ASP A 238 -15.68 -4.74 -9.45
C ASP A 238 -17.03 -5.38 -9.12
N ARG A 239 -17.05 -6.72 -9.13
CA ARG A 239 -18.19 -7.56 -8.73
C ARG A 239 -17.84 -8.58 -7.67
N LEU A 240 -16.63 -8.51 -7.08
CA LEU A 240 -16.19 -9.51 -6.11
C LEU A 240 -16.24 -9.02 -4.67
N HIS A 241 -15.84 -7.78 -4.40
CA HIS A 241 -15.55 -7.41 -3.02
C HIS A 241 -16.10 -6.08 -2.54
N GLN A 242 -16.22 -5.04 -3.39
CA GLN A 242 -16.58 -3.70 -2.92
C GLN A 242 -18.02 -3.66 -2.40
N ASP A 243 -19.00 -4.12 -3.19
CA ASP A 243 -20.41 -4.13 -2.78
C ASP A 243 -20.67 -5.04 -1.57
N ALA A 244 -19.97 -6.17 -1.45
CA ALA A 244 -20.09 -7.03 -0.29
C ALA A 244 -19.68 -6.33 1.02
N ARG A 245 -18.77 -5.33 0.94
CA ARG A 245 -18.31 -4.52 2.07
C ARG A 245 -19.21 -3.32 2.37
N ARG A 246 -20.20 -3.02 1.52
CA ARG A 246 -21.09 -1.85 1.69
C ARG A 246 -21.68 -1.72 3.09
N PRO A 247 -22.18 -2.76 3.76
CA PRO A 247 -22.70 -2.62 5.12
C PRO A 247 -21.69 -2.15 6.16
N ALA A 248 -20.40 -2.38 5.95
CA ALA A 248 -19.33 -1.98 6.85
C ALA A 248 -18.78 -0.57 6.58
N MET A 249 -19.02 -0.01 5.38
CA MET A 249 -18.53 1.30 4.96
C MET A 249 -19.49 1.99 3.99
N GLU A 250 -20.76 2.03 4.33
CA GLU A 250 -21.81 2.59 3.46
C GLU A 250 -21.47 3.99 2.93
N PRO A 251 -20.96 4.96 3.75
CA PRO A 251 -20.61 6.29 3.23
C PRO A 251 -19.53 6.24 2.14
N SER A 252 -18.59 5.31 2.22
CA SER A 252 -17.54 5.14 1.21
C SER A 252 -18.10 4.65 -0.11
N LEU A 253 -18.99 3.65 -0.07
CA LEU A 253 -19.62 3.13 -1.29
C LEU A 253 -20.59 4.14 -1.91
N ALA A 254 -21.30 4.93 -1.11
CA ALA A 254 -22.10 6.04 -1.59
C ALA A 254 -21.24 7.11 -2.30
N LEU A 255 -20.05 7.40 -1.77
CA LEU A 255 -19.10 8.28 -2.43
C LEU A 255 -18.55 7.68 -3.74
N VAL A 256 -18.25 6.38 -3.78
CA VAL A 256 -17.87 5.69 -5.03
C VAL A 256 -18.98 5.84 -6.07
N ASP A 257 -20.23 5.56 -5.69
CA ASP A 257 -21.39 5.67 -6.59
C ASP A 257 -21.55 7.11 -7.13
N TRP A 258 -21.41 8.12 -6.26
CA TRP A 258 -21.49 9.51 -6.65
C TRP A 258 -20.37 9.94 -7.61
N LEU A 259 -19.10 9.59 -7.30
CA LEU A 259 -17.97 9.90 -8.16
C LEU A 259 -18.07 9.17 -9.51
N ARG A 260 -18.47 7.90 -9.52
CA ARG A 260 -18.68 7.15 -10.77
C ARG A 260 -19.83 7.72 -11.57
N GLY A 261 -20.93 8.16 -10.92
CA GLY A 261 -22.03 8.89 -11.55
C GLY A 261 -21.62 10.23 -12.18
N ALA A 262 -20.55 10.86 -11.64
CA ALA A 262 -19.93 12.05 -12.22
C ALA A 262 -18.85 11.72 -13.28
N GLY A 263 -18.69 10.45 -13.64
CA GLY A 263 -17.74 9.98 -14.65
C GLY A 263 -16.33 9.70 -14.14
N MET A 264 -16.05 9.68 -12.85
CA MET A 264 -14.71 9.43 -12.30
C MET A 264 -14.46 7.94 -12.06
N ALA A 265 -13.28 7.43 -12.44
CA ALA A 265 -12.85 6.05 -12.19
C ALA A 265 -12.52 5.83 -10.71
N ALA A 266 -13.55 5.80 -9.87
CA ALA A 266 -13.44 5.71 -8.41
C ALA A 266 -13.61 4.27 -7.91
N VAL A 267 -12.80 3.91 -6.91
CA VAL A 267 -12.75 2.61 -6.24
C VAL A 267 -12.53 2.77 -4.74
N VAL A 268 -12.79 1.71 -3.98
CA VAL A 268 -12.34 1.62 -2.59
C VAL A 268 -10.83 1.33 -2.56
N SER A 269 -10.09 2.09 -1.77
CA SER A 269 -8.65 1.88 -1.55
C SER A 269 -8.40 0.73 -0.57
N GLY A 270 -7.81 -0.36 -1.03
CA GLY A 270 -7.50 -1.53 -0.21
C GLY A 270 -8.74 -2.14 0.44
N ALA A 271 -8.72 -2.26 1.75
CA ALA A 271 -9.88 -2.71 2.54
C ALA A 271 -10.89 -1.59 2.81
N GLY A 272 -10.58 -0.36 2.43
CA GLY A 272 -11.32 0.84 2.78
C GLY A 272 -10.92 1.39 4.16
N PRO A 273 -11.61 2.43 4.65
CA PRO A 273 -12.77 3.10 4.07
C PRO A 273 -12.45 4.24 3.09
N THR A 274 -11.16 4.56 2.80
CA THR A 274 -10.79 5.56 1.82
C THR A 274 -11.30 5.19 0.43
N VAL A 275 -11.80 6.18 -0.29
CA VAL A 275 -12.13 6.09 -1.72
C VAL A 275 -11.01 6.74 -2.52
N LEU A 276 -10.65 6.13 -3.63
CA LEU A 276 -9.62 6.64 -4.55
C LEU A 276 -10.21 6.82 -5.94
N SER A 277 -10.08 8.01 -6.52
CA SER A 277 -10.17 8.19 -7.97
C SER A 277 -8.79 7.91 -8.56
N LEU A 278 -8.69 7.15 -9.65
CA LEU A 278 -7.42 6.93 -10.35
C LEU A 278 -7.01 8.11 -11.24
N GLU A 279 -7.91 9.04 -11.45
CA GLU A 279 -7.74 10.22 -12.28
C GLU A 279 -7.80 11.48 -11.43
N ASP A 280 -7.32 12.57 -11.98
CA ASP A 280 -7.54 13.89 -11.40
C ASP A 280 -9.04 14.21 -11.33
N VAL A 281 -9.46 14.88 -10.30
CA VAL A 281 -10.87 15.16 -10.00
C VAL A 281 -11.13 16.66 -10.11
N ASP A 282 -12.26 17.03 -10.70
CA ASP A 282 -12.67 18.42 -10.84
C ASP A 282 -12.60 19.16 -9.49
N PRO A 283 -12.07 20.41 -9.43
CA PRO A 283 -11.99 21.18 -8.20
C PRO A 283 -13.33 21.36 -7.46
N GLN A 284 -14.45 21.44 -8.19
CA GLN A 284 -15.78 21.58 -7.58
C GLN A 284 -16.19 20.27 -6.87
N ILE A 285 -15.96 19.12 -7.49
CA ILE A 285 -16.21 17.80 -6.89
C ILE A 285 -15.37 17.61 -5.62
N ARG A 286 -14.09 18.01 -5.67
CA ARG A 286 -13.22 17.98 -4.46
C ARG A 286 -13.76 18.85 -3.35
N GLU A 287 -14.24 20.05 -3.66
CA GLU A 287 -14.78 20.99 -2.68
C GLU A 287 -16.10 20.48 -2.07
N ASP A 288 -16.97 19.87 -2.89
CA ASP A 288 -18.22 19.32 -2.41
C ASP A 288 -17.98 18.10 -1.51
N ALA A 289 -17.00 17.26 -1.82
CA ALA A 289 -16.57 16.17 -0.95
C ALA A 289 -16.00 16.70 0.39
N ARG A 290 -15.20 17.79 0.39
CA ARG A 290 -14.72 18.41 1.63
C ARG A 290 -15.85 18.93 2.50
N LYS A 291 -16.86 19.59 1.90
CA LYS A 291 -18.07 20.04 2.61
C LYS A 291 -18.87 18.88 3.21
N ALA A 292 -18.80 17.69 2.57
CA ALA A 292 -19.41 16.47 3.08
C ALA A 292 -18.56 15.75 4.15
N GLY A 293 -17.42 16.34 4.58
CA GLY A 293 -16.58 15.83 5.67
C GLY A 293 -15.41 14.97 5.24
N TRP A 294 -15.10 14.87 3.94
CA TRP A 294 -13.96 14.09 3.45
C TRP A 294 -12.66 14.93 3.45
N ARG A 295 -11.57 14.36 3.96
CA ARG A 295 -10.23 14.89 3.70
C ARG A 295 -9.82 14.49 2.28
N VAL A 296 -9.66 15.47 1.39
CA VAL A 296 -9.36 15.21 -0.04
C VAL A 296 -7.90 15.55 -0.32
N LEU A 297 -7.13 14.56 -0.70
CA LEU A 297 -5.70 14.67 -1.00
C LEU A 297 -5.41 14.18 -2.43
N PRO A 298 -4.90 15.04 -3.31
CA PRO A 298 -4.21 14.57 -4.52
C PRO A 298 -2.94 13.81 -4.08
N LEU A 299 -2.81 12.56 -4.49
CA LEU A 299 -1.70 11.70 -4.16
C LEU A 299 -1.15 11.07 -5.46
N PRO A 300 -0.22 11.75 -6.16
CA PRO A 300 0.41 11.19 -7.35
C PRO A 300 1.01 9.81 -7.08
N VAL A 301 1.21 9.03 -8.13
CA VAL A 301 1.90 7.74 -8.03
C VAL A 301 3.34 7.99 -7.58
N ALA A 302 3.78 7.35 -6.51
CA ALA A 302 5.17 7.39 -6.08
C ALA A 302 6.01 6.53 -7.04
N ALA A 303 6.93 7.16 -7.75
CA ALA A 303 7.76 6.49 -8.76
C ALA A 303 8.73 5.47 -8.14
N THR A 304 9.10 5.64 -6.86
CA THR A 304 9.97 4.74 -6.12
C THR A 304 9.25 4.19 -4.90
N GLY A 305 9.64 2.99 -4.47
CA GLY A 305 9.21 2.41 -3.21
C GLY A 305 10.06 2.88 -2.03
N ALA A 306 10.12 2.06 -0.98
CA ALA A 306 10.90 2.32 0.21
C ALA A 306 12.37 2.60 -0.13
N ARG A 307 12.94 3.62 0.49
CA ARG A 307 14.33 4.05 0.26
C ARG A 307 15.05 4.29 1.57
N ILE A 308 16.35 4.04 1.56
CA ILE A 308 17.25 4.37 2.66
C ILE A 308 17.72 5.81 2.46
N THR A 309 17.35 6.71 3.36
CA THR A 309 17.64 8.14 3.25
C THR A 309 18.88 8.54 4.05
N GLN A 310 19.33 7.68 4.98
CA GLN A 310 20.57 7.84 5.73
C GLN A 310 21.19 6.47 6.04
N GLY A 311 22.52 6.36 5.91
CA GLY A 311 23.30 5.14 6.13
C GLY A 311 24.19 4.85 4.92
N ARG A 312 24.95 3.74 4.98
CA ARG A 312 25.89 3.34 3.92
C ARG A 312 25.20 3.00 2.58
N LEU A 313 23.96 2.56 2.63
CA LEU A 313 23.16 2.20 1.46
C LEU A 313 22.16 3.31 1.08
N ALA A 314 22.36 4.56 1.51
CA ALA A 314 21.47 5.67 1.16
C ALA A 314 21.49 5.93 -0.36
N GLU A 315 20.28 6.20 -0.92
CA GLU A 315 20.01 6.45 -2.34
C GLU A 315 19.62 7.90 -2.58
#